data_fd7f10dc367f4628469af537b67f4813
#
_entry.id   fd7f10dc367f4628469af537b67f4813
#
_cell.length_a   1.000
_cell.length_b   1.000
_cell.length_c   1.000
_cell.angle_alpha   90.00
_cell.angle_beta   90.00
_cell.angle_gamma   90.00
#
_symmetry.space_group_name_H-M   'P 1'
#
loop_
_entity.id
_entity.type
_entity.pdbx_description
1 polymer ?
#
loop_
_entity_poly.entity_id
_entity_poly.type
_entity_poly.pdbx_seq_one_letter_code
_entity_poly.pdbx_strand_id
1 'polypeptide(L)'
;MNVGVVGLGYVGSACKSLFKDYFNLNTFDINKNCNCSNIQDLTKKSDIIFICLPTPMRKDSSCDLSIIESVLEQINDEGQQKYVVIKSTVEVGTTDRFSKKYNNLVFIFNPEFLTEANFIEDFKNQDRIIIGSHHKEAKNYLTELYRTIYPKTSGVKIETTLPVNAEMVKYVTNSFLAVKVSFANEIYELCQNLDADYDEIVELATLDKRLGHSHWAVPGPDGKFGFGGSCFPKDINSLINTFSKHNVESFVLESAWKRNISRDRPEKDWNNLKGRAVSDEQS
;
A
#
# COMPACT_ATOMS: atom_id res chain seq x y z
N MET A 1 1.91 -1.65 25.97
CA MET A 1 1.15 -2.08 24.79
C MET A 1 1.96 -3.13 24.06
N ASN A 2 1.35 -4.27 23.76
CA ASN A 2 2.00 -5.38 23.05
C ASN A 2 1.56 -5.35 21.59
N VAL A 3 2.50 -5.13 20.68
CA VAL A 3 2.23 -4.97 19.26
C VAL A 3 2.76 -6.17 18.48
N GLY A 4 1.92 -6.80 17.69
CA GLY A 4 2.28 -7.85 16.75
C GLY A 4 2.50 -7.31 15.36
N VAL A 5 3.50 -7.81 14.62
CA VAL A 5 3.71 -7.54 13.20
C VAL A 5 3.90 -8.86 12.47
N VAL A 6 3.01 -9.15 11.53
CA VAL A 6 3.05 -10.33 10.66
C VAL A 6 3.47 -9.93 9.25
N GLY A 7 4.54 -10.56 8.77
CA GLY A 7 5.21 -10.22 7.51
C GLY A 7 6.23 -9.09 7.70
N LEU A 8 7.50 -9.39 7.39
CA LEU A 8 8.61 -8.43 7.52
C LEU A 8 9.19 -8.05 6.14
N GLY A 9 8.31 -7.87 5.14
CA GLY A 9 8.62 -7.19 3.88
C GLY A 9 9.00 -5.72 4.11
N TYR A 10 8.90 -4.84 3.13
CA TYR A 10 9.22 -3.42 3.29
C TYR A 10 8.38 -2.77 4.38
N VAL A 11 7.06 -2.93 4.31
CA VAL A 11 6.10 -2.32 5.26
C VAL A 11 6.30 -2.84 6.68
N GLY A 12 6.34 -4.16 6.85
CA GLY A 12 6.53 -4.74 8.19
C GLY A 12 7.92 -4.46 8.78
N SER A 13 8.96 -4.37 7.94
CA SER A 13 10.29 -3.96 8.38
C SER A 13 10.33 -2.49 8.81
N ALA A 14 9.60 -1.61 8.12
CA ALA A 14 9.43 -0.21 8.54
C ALA A 14 8.71 -0.12 9.89
N CYS A 15 7.59 -0.84 10.05
CA CYS A 15 6.88 -0.95 11.33
C CYS A 15 7.82 -1.46 12.44
N LYS A 16 8.52 -2.59 12.19
CA LYS A 16 9.48 -3.16 13.16
C LYS A 16 10.56 -2.17 13.57
N SER A 17 11.11 -1.43 12.59
CA SER A 17 12.23 -0.50 12.85
C SER A 17 11.84 0.62 13.81
N LEU A 18 10.60 1.07 13.77
CA LEU A 18 10.11 2.18 14.58
C LEU A 18 9.41 1.69 15.86
N PHE A 19 8.55 0.67 15.77
CA PHE A 19 7.73 0.21 16.90
C PHE A 19 8.56 -0.39 18.04
N LYS A 20 9.72 -1.02 17.74
CA LYS A 20 10.61 -1.61 18.73
C LYS A 20 11.08 -0.62 19.81
N ASP A 21 11.13 0.67 19.49
CA ASP A 21 11.64 1.71 20.39
C ASP A 21 10.53 2.24 21.35
N TYR A 22 9.26 1.88 21.09
CA TYR A 22 8.10 2.39 21.82
C TYR A 22 7.24 1.30 22.48
N PHE A 23 7.27 0.06 21.98
CA PHE A 23 6.34 -1.00 22.38
C PHE A 23 7.02 -2.33 22.60
N ASN A 24 6.39 -3.22 23.37
CA ASN A 24 6.74 -4.64 23.38
C ASN A 24 6.37 -5.22 22.01
N LEU A 25 7.36 -5.44 21.16
CA LEU A 25 7.15 -5.85 19.78
C LEU A 25 7.29 -7.36 19.61
N ASN A 26 6.24 -7.97 19.07
CA ASN A 26 6.18 -9.37 18.66
C ASN A 26 6.19 -9.43 17.12
N THR A 27 7.02 -10.30 16.56
CA THR A 27 7.16 -10.39 15.10
C THR A 27 7.10 -11.82 14.62
N PHE A 28 6.46 -12.04 13.45
CA PHE A 28 6.48 -13.31 12.75
C PHE A 28 6.61 -13.11 11.23
N ASP A 29 7.48 -13.89 10.63
CA ASP A 29 7.69 -13.97 9.18
C ASP A 29 8.22 -15.37 8.85
N ILE A 30 7.80 -15.95 7.73
CA ILE A 30 8.20 -17.31 7.33
C ILE A 30 9.67 -17.40 6.86
N ASN A 31 10.25 -16.29 6.43
CA ASN A 31 11.57 -16.23 5.81
C ASN A 31 12.60 -15.42 6.60
N LYS A 32 12.21 -14.80 7.72
CA LYS A 32 13.08 -13.92 8.50
C LYS A 32 13.10 -14.29 9.97
N ASN A 33 14.21 -13.96 10.64
CA ASN A 33 14.33 -14.15 12.09
C ASN A 33 13.33 -13.29 12.86
N CYS A 34 12.52 -13.95 13.67
CA CYS A 34 11.43 -13.40 14.46
C CYS A 34 11.53 -13.86 15.92
N ASN A 35 10.84 -13.14 16.82
CA ASN A 35 10.79 -13.51 18.22
C ASN A 35 9.54 -14.34 18.58
N CYS A 36 8.64 -14.59 17.63
CA CYS A 36 7.54 -15.53 17.76
C CYS A 36 7.75 -16.73 16.86
N SER A 37 7.39 -17.92 17.36
CA SER A 37 7.58 -19.19 16.64
C SER A 37 6.53 -19.45 15.56
N ASN A 38 5.32 -18.89 15.73
CA ASN A 38 4.18 -19.04 14.83
C ASN A 38 3.15 -17.91 15.06
N ILE A 39 2.07 -17.91 14.26
CA ILE A 39 0.98 -16.93 14.36
C ILE A 39 0.27 -17.02 15.73
N GLN A 40 0.04 -18.22 16.24
CA GLN A 40 -0.63 -18.43 17.53
C GLN A 40 0.18 -17.84 18.68
N ASP A 41 1.52 -18.04 18.70
CA ASP A 41 2.41 -17.46 19.69
C ASP A 41 2.39 -15.93 19.63
N LEU A 42 2.42 -15.34 18.44
CA LEU A 42 2.30 -13.89 18.24
C LEU A 42 0.94 -13.38 18.72
N THR A 43 -0.15 -14.06 18.38
CA THR A 43 -1.52 -13.68 18.75
C THR A 43 -1.71 -13.63 20.27
N LYS A 44 -1.21 -14.65 21.00
CA LYS A 44 -1.28 -14.70 22.46
C LYS A 44 -0.52 -13.56 23.15
N LYS A 45 0.58 -13.13 22.55
CA LYS A 45 1.47 -12.10 23.10
C LYS A 45 1.09 -10.66 22.70
N SER A 46 0.12 -10.47 21.79
CA SER A 46 -0.16 -9.17 21.19
C SER A 46 -1.58 -8.70 21.48
N ASP A 47 -1.74 -7.40 21.75
CA ASP A 47 -3.03 -6.73 21.91
C ASP A 47 -3.58 -6.25 20.57
N ILE A 48 -2.68 -5.82 19.67
CA ILE A 48 -2.96 -5.34 18.32
C ILE A 48 -1.97 -5.97 17.35
N ILE A 49 -2.44 -6.40 16.17
CA ILE A 49 -1.65 -7.15 15.19
C ILE A 49 -1.68 -6.43 13.86
N PHE A 50 -0.52 -6.05 13.35
CA PHE A 50 -0.34 -5.44 12.03
C PHE A 50 -0.08 -6.54 10.99
N ILE A 51 -0.91 -6.57 9.94
CA ILE A 51 -0.79 -7.48 8.81
C ILE A 51 -0.09 -6.74 7.67
N CYS A 52 1.14 -7.17 7.37
CA CYS A 52 2.03 -6.59 6.36
C CYS A 52 2.44 -7.64 5.33
N LEU A 53 1.48 -8.41 4.85
CA LEU A 53 1.67 -9.55 3.95
C LEU A 53 1.54 -9.13 2.48
N PRO A 54 2.18 -9.83 1.55
CA PRO A 54 2.04 -9.55 0.13
C PRO A 54 0.61 -9.85 -0.36
N THR A 55 0.15 -9.03 -1.30
CA THR A 55 -1.14 -9.16 -1.98
C THR A 55 -0.92 -8.99 -3.48
N PRO A 56 -0.31 -9.98 -4.14
CA PRO A 56 0.05 -9.88 -5.54
C PRO A 56 -1.19 -9.86 -6.45
N MET A 57 -1.01 -9.31 -7.65
CA MET A 57 -2.05 -9.28 -8.68
C MET A 57 -2.22 -10.67 -9.31
N ARG A 58 -3.45 -11.16 -9.39
CA ARG A 58 -3.82 -12.34 -10.18
C ARG A 58 -3.93 -12.01 -11.67
N LYS A 59 -4.08 -13.04 -12.52
CA LYS A 59 -4.25 -12.88 -13.97
C LYS A 59 -5.49 -12.07 -14.37
N ASP A 60 -6.56 -12.15 -13.59
CA ASP A 60 -7.79 -11.39 -13.77
C ASP A 60 -7.71 -9.96 -13.19
N SER A 61 -6.52 -9.51 -12.82
CA SER A 61 -6.25 -8.21 -12.18
C SER A 61 -6.84 -8.07 -10.76
N SER A 62 -7.40 -9.12 -10.18
CA SER A 62 -7.82 -9.14 -8.78
C SER A 62 -6.62 -9.25 -7.84
N CYS A 63 -6.85 -8.88 -6.57
CA CYS A 63 -5.83 -8.98 -5.52
C CYS A 63 -5.86 -10.39 -4.90
N ASP A 64 -4.72 -11.07 -4.83
CA ASP A 64 -4.62 -12.34 -4.12
C ASP A 64 -4.54 -12.12 -2.61
N LEU A 65 -5.60 -12.48 -1.91
CA LEU A 65 -5.75 -12.33 -0.47
C LEU A 65 -5.56 -13.64 0.30
N SER A 66 -5.21 -14.74 -0.37
CA SER A 66 -5.14 -16.09 0.22
C SER A 66 -4.21 -16.16 1.43
N ILE A 67 -3.04 -15.51 1.35
CA ILE A 67 -2.07 -15.45 2.46
C ILE A 67 -2.66 -14.70 3.66
N ILE A 68 -3.29 -13.55 3.42
CA ILE A 68 -3.94 -12.77 4.49
C ILE A 68 -5.06 -13.59 5.13
N GLU A 69 -5.93 -14.20 4.33
CA GLU A 69 -7.06 -15.00 4.83
C GLU A 69 -6.58 -16.18 5.69
N SER A 70 -5.55 -16.90 5.26
CA SER A 70 -4.95 -17.99 6.05
C SER A 70 -4.40 -17.53 7.40
N VAL A 71 -3.78 -16.35 7.45
CA VAL A 71 -3.27 -15.77 8.72
C VAL A 71 -4.41 -15.30 9.60
N LEU A 72 -5.43 -14.64 9.03
CA LEU A 72 -6.61 -14.20 9.78
C LEU A 72 -7.40 -15.36 10.39
N GLU A 73 -7.51 -16.49 9.70
CA GLU A 73 -8.10 -17.71 10.23
C GLU A 73 -7.37 -18.19 11.48
N GLN A 74 -6.04 -18.28 11.42
CA GLN A 74 -5.23 -18.69 12.57
C GLN A 74 -5.36 -17.73 13.77
N ILE A 75 -5.44 -16.41 13.52
CA ILE A 75 -5.64 -15.42 14.58
C ILE A 75 -7.05 -15.55 15.19
N ASN A 76 -8.06 -15.72 14.36
CA ASN A 76 -9.47 -15.84 14.79
C ASN A 76 -9.72 -17.10 15.60
N ASP A 77 -9.05 -18.20 15.29
CA ASP A 77 -9.19 -19.51 15.94
C ASP A 77 -8.66 -19.52 17.38
N GLU A 78 -7.82 -18.57 17.78
CA GLU A 78 -7.42 -18.38 19.17
C GLU A 78 -8.58 -17.90 20.08
N GLY A 79 -9.73 -17.51 19.50
CA GLY A 79 -10.98 -17.21 20.22
C GLY A 79 -10.94 -15.94 21.07
N GLN A 80 -9.86 -15.18 21.06
CA GLN A 80 -9.72 -13.91 21.76
C GLN A 80 -10.02 -12.74 20.85
N GLN A 81 -10.74 -11.74 21.34
CA GLN A 81 -10.92 -10.51 20.60
C GLN A 81 -9.60 -9.78 20.39
N LYS A 82 -9.25 -9.46 19.13
CA LYS A 82 -8.01 -8.77 18.76
C LYS A 82 -8.28 -7.61 17.83
N TYR A 83 -7.52 -6.53 17.99
CA TYR A 83 -7.41 -5.50 16.97
C TYR A 83 -6.48 -5.97 15.86
N VAL A 84 -6.96 -5.96 14.63
CA VAL A 84 -6.18 -6.34 13.44
C VAL A 84 -6.08 -5.16 12.50
N VAL A 85 -4.85 -4.69 12.27
CA VAL A 85 -4.55 -3.57 11.40
C VAL A 85 -4.04 -4.11 10.06
N ILE A 86 -4.83 -3.94 9.00
CA ILE A 86 -4.44 -4.30 7.65
C ILE A 86 -3.64 -3.13 7.06
N LYS A 87 -2.34 -3.37 6.82
CA LYS A 87 -1.45 -2.43 6.11
C LYS A 87 -1.22 -2.83 4.66
N SER A 88 -1.40 -4.08 4.34
CA SER A 88 -1.35 -4.59 2.97
C SER A 88 -2.40 -3.90 2.12
N THR A 89 -2.08 -3.57 0.87
CA THR A 89 -3.06 -3.06 -0.09
C THR A 89 -4.03 -4.18 -0.45
N VAL A 90 -5.32 -3.96 -0.20
CA VAL A 90 -6.38 -4.92 -0.48
C VAL A 90 -7.47 -4.28 -1.34
N GLU A 91 -8.27 -5.06 -2.05
CA GLU A 91 -9.40 -4.54 -2.83
C GLU A 91 -10.37 -3.74 -1.96
N VAL A 92 -10.99 -2.71 -2.54
CA VAL A 92 -11.98 -1.87 -1.86
C VAL A 92 -13.16 -2.72 -1.38
N GLY A 93 -13.53 -2.58 -0.09
CA GLY A 93 -14.54 -3.37 0.58
C GLY A 93 -14.03 -4.66 1.27
N THR A 94 -12.74 -4.95 1.17
CA THR A 94 -12.16 -6.15 1.78
C THR A 94 -12.24 -6.12 3.31
N THR A 95 -11.98 -4.98 3.94
CA THR A 95 -12.06 -4.85 5.40
C THR A 95 -13.47 -5.14 5.91
N ASP A 96 -14.49 -4.67 5.20
CA ASP A 96 -15.89 -4.95 5.54
C ASP A 96 -16.24 -6.44 5.35
N ARG A 97 -15.71 -7.07 4.30
CA ARG A 97 -15.87 -8.51 4.08
C ARG A 97 -15.22 -9.32 5.20
N PHE A 98 -14.02 -8.96 5.61
CA PHE A 98 -13.33 -9.64 6.72
C PHE A 98 -14.04 -9.43 8.07
N SER A 99 -14.56 -8.24 8.34
CA SER A 99 -15.35 -7.96 9.54
C SER A 99 -16.61 -8.83 9.67
N LYS A 100 -17.20 -9.21 8.53
CA LYS A 100 -18.33 -10.15 8.49
C LYS A 100 -17.93 -11.62 8.64
N LYS A 101 -16.72 -11.97 8.18
CA LYS A 101 -16.22 -13.36 8.20
C LYS A 101 -15.62 -13.76 9.54
N TYR A 102 -14.91 -12.85 10.23
CA TYR A 102 -14.10 -13.14 11.41
C TYR A 102 -14.64 -12.41 12.66
N ASN A 103 -15.49 -13.06 13.43
CA ASN A 103 -16.26 -12.42 14.51
C ASN A 103 -15.43 -12.05 15.75
N ASN A 104 -14.26 -12.68 15.95
CA ASN A 104 -13.35 -12.36 17.06
C ASN A 104 -12.37 -11.23 16.73
N LEU A 105 -12.40 -10.70 15.50
CA LEU A 105 -11.43 -9.71 15.06
C LEU A 105 -12.09 -8.35 14.83
N VAL A 106 -11.48 -7.31 15.35
CA VAL A 106 -11.87 -5.92 15.10
C VAL A 106 -10.90 -5.30 14.11
N PHE A 107 -11.37 -5.07 12.90
CA PHE A 107 -10.53 -4.63 11.79
C PHE A 107 -10.34 -3.13 11.72
N ILE A 108 -9.12 -2.75 11.37
CA ILE A 108 -8.70 -1.40 11.03
C ILE A 108 -7.93 -1.47 9.73
N PHE A 109 -8.27 -0.67 8.73
CA PHE A 109 -7.43 -0.47 7.56
C PHE A 109 -6.55 0.74 7.76
N ASN A 110 -5.24 0.56 7.55
CA ASN A 110 -4.25 1.61 7.72
C ASN A 110 -3.26 1.59 6.56
N PRO A 111 -3.57 2.28 5.45
CA PRO A 111 -2.70 2.31 4.27
C PRO A 111 -1.32 2.86 4.59
N GLU A 112 -0.35 2.46 3.78
CA GLU A 112 1.00 3.01 3.75
C GLU A 112 1.24 3.76 2.43
N PHE A 113 2.19 4.70 2.43
CA PHE A 113 2.56 5.52 1.28
C PHE A 113 4.08 5.54 1.10
N LEU A 114 4.72 4.41 1.37
CA LEU A 114 6.17 4.24 1.37
C LEU A 114 6.69 3.98 -0.04
N THR A 115 7.91 4.45 -0.31
CA THR A 115 8.66 4.04 -1.49
C THR A 115 9.54 2.81 -1.16
N GLU A 116 9.73 1.91 -2.12
CA GLU A 116 10.56 0.72 -1.88
C GLU A 116 12.02 1.08 -1.56
N ALA A 117 12.52 2.18 -2.11
CA ALA A 117 13.91 2.61 -1.91
C ALA A 117 14.16 3.18 -0.50
N ASN A 118 13.17 3.87 0.09
CA ASN A 118 13.36 4.63 1.32
C ASN A 118 12.33 4.28 2.41
N PHE A 119 11.75 3.08 2.39
CA PHE A 119 10.61 2.67 3.22
C PHE A 119 10.76 2.96 4.72
N ILE A 120 11.97 2.87 5.28
CA ILE A 120 12.20 3.15 6.72
C ILE A 120 12.11 4.66 6.98
N GLU A 121 12.79 5.47 6.18
CA GLU A 121 12.80 6.93 6.35
C GLU A 121 11.44 7.53 5.99
N ASP A 122 10.77 7.03 4.94
CA ASP A 122 9.41 7.43 4.60
C ASP A 122 8.43 7.14 5.75
N PHE A 123 8.58 6.00 6.44
CA PHE A 123 7.74 5.66 7.58
C PHE A 123 8.00 6.54 8.79
N LYS A 124 9.26 6.91 9.06
CA LYS A 124 9.63 7.83 10.14
C LYS A 124 9.16 9.26 9.89
N ASN A 125 9.23 9.71 8.64
CA ASN A 125 8.99 11.08 8.23
C ASN A 125 7.64 11.29 7.54
N GLN A 126 6.68 10.35 7.70
CA GLN A 126 5.37 10.46 7.08
C GLN A 126 4.62 11.72 7.55
N ASP A 127 3.90 12.36 6.65
CA ASP A 127 3.14 13.58 6.90
C ASP A 127 1.70 13.31 7.37
N ARG A 128 1.19 12.09 7.08
CA ARG A 128 -0.18 11.68 7.38
C ARG A 128 -0.30 10.20 7.70
N ILE A 129 -1.28 9.89 8.54
CA ILE A 129 -1.71 8.53 8.88
C ILE A 129 -3.23 8.47 8.72
N ILE A 130 -3.71 7.52 7.91
CA ILE A 130 -5.13 7.32 7.67
C ILE A 130 -5.57 6.05 8.40
N ILE A 131 -6.67 6.14 9.17
CA ILE A 131 -7.19 5.04 9.98
C ILE A 131 -8.65 4.80 9.62
N GLY A 132 -8.94 3.69 8.96
CA GLY A 132 -10.27 3.27 8.56
C GLY A 132 -10.82 2.17 9.46
N SER A 133 -11.90 2.42 10.20
CA SER A 133 -12.62 1.39 10.95
C SER A 133 -14.06 1.83 11.22
N HIS A 134 -14.98 0.87 11.36
CA HIS A 134 -16.33 1.13 11.86
C HIS A 134 -16.35 1.36 13.38
N HIS A 135 -15.38 0.79 14.11
CA HIS A 135 -15.32 0.84 15.57
C HIS A 135 -14.55 2.06 16.06
N LYS A 136 -15.22 2.92 16.81
CA LYS A 136 -14.64 4.15 17.37
C LYS A 136 -13.47 3.85 18.31
N GLU A 137 -13.62 2.81 19.13
CA GLU A 137 -12.60 2.37 20.09
C GLU A 137 -11.33 1.91 19.38
N ALA A 138 -11.49 1.16 18.29
CA ALA A 138 -10.35 0.71 17.47
C ALA A 138 -9.61 1.89 16.82
N LYS A 139 -10.35 2.87 16.27
CA LYS A 139 -9.77 4.11 15.74
C LYS A 139 -8.98 4.87 16.81
N ASN A 140 -9.57 5.03 18.00
CA ASN A 140 -8.91 5.71 19.11
C ASN A 140 -7.67 4.95 19.56
N TYR A 141 -7.74 3.62 19.69
CA TYR A 141 -6.63 2.79 20.12
C TYR A 141 -5.43 2.91 19.17
N LEU A 142 -5.66 2.83 17.86
CA LEU A 142 -4.58 2.99 16.88
C LEU A 142 -4.08 4.45 16.80
N THR A 143 -4.97 5.43 16.99
CA THR A 143 -4.58 6.84 17.06
C THR A 143 -3.62 7.08 18.23
N GLU A 144 -3.92 6.58 19.43
CA GLU A 144 -3.06 6.73 20.61
C GLU A 144 -1.72 6.00 20.41
N LEU A 145 -1.72 4.80 19.79
CA LEU A 145 -0.49 4.11 19.41
C LEU A 145 0.40 5.01 18.55
N TYR A 146 -0.15 5.58 17.48
CA TYR A 146 0.62 6.47 16.61
C TYR A 146 0.99 7.79 17.28
N ARG A 147 0.17 8.33 18.20
CA ARG A 147 0.52 9.55 18.97
C ARG A 147 1.64 9.34 19.97
N THR A 148 1.87 8.11 20.43
CA THR A 148 3.06 7.77 21.21
C THR A 148 4.34 7.93 20.38
N ILE A 149 4.29 7.62 19.09
CA ILE A 149 5.42 7.74 18.16
C ILE A 149 5.50 9.17 17.60
N TYR A 150 4.35 9.70 17.17
CA TYR A 150 4.21 11.01 16.53
C TYR A 150 3.36 11.92 17.43
N PRO A 151 3.95 12.61 18.40
CA PRO A 151 3.21 13.54 19.25
C PRO A 151 2.60 14.68 18.41
N LYS A 152 1.60 15.37 18.94
CA LYS A 152 0.90 16.45 18.20
C LYS A 152 1.85 17.52 17.67
N THR A 153 2.98 17.70 18.33
CA THR A 153 4.05 18.64 17.94
C THR A 153 4.86 18.19 16.70
N SER A 154 4.74 16.92 16.29
CA SER A 154 5.46 16.40 15.11
C SER A 154 4.93 16.92 13.77
N GLY A 155 3.73 17.50 13.74
CA GLY A 155 3.07 17.93 12.51
C GLY A 155 2.36 16.81 11.74
N VAL A 156 2.53 15.53 12.11
CA VAL A 156 1.88 14.39 11.45
C VAL A 156 0.37 14.46 11.66
N LYS A 157 -0.38 14.49 10.56
CA LYS A 157 -1.84 14.45 10.56
C LYS A 157 -2.32 13.02 10.73
N ILE A 158 -3.16 12.75 11.73
CA ILE A 158 -3.82 11.46 11.91
C ILE A 158 -5.31 11.65 11.68
N GLU A 159 -5.81 11.05 10.61
CA GLU A 159 -7.20 11.19 10.17
C GLU A 159 -7.93 9.85 10.28
N THR A 160 -9.15 9.89 10.76
CA THR A 160 -9.97 8.70 10.94
C THR A 160 -11.18 8.72 10.02
N THR A 161 -11.50 7.57 9.41
CA THR A 161 -12.58 7.46 8.44
C THR A 161 -13.22 6.06 8.46
N LEU A 162 -14.08 5.75 7.49
CA LEU A 162 -14.59 4.40 7.24
C LEU A 162 -13.54 3.54 6.51
N PRO A 163 -13.58 2.20 6.65
CA PRO A 163 -12.63 1.31 5.98
C PRO A 163 -12.58 1.53 4.47
N VAL A 164 -13.72 1.55 3.82
CA VAL A 164 -13.83 1.73 2.37
C VAL A 164 -13.17 3.03 1.88
N ASN A 165 -13.30 4.11 2.64
CA ASN A 165 -12.66 5.38 2.31
C ASN A 165 -11.13 5.28 2.42
N ALA A 166 -10.63 4.64 3.49
CA ALA A 166 -9.20 4.46 3.70
C ALA A 166 -8.57 3.56 2.62
N GLU A 167 -9.27 2.48 2.20
CA GLU A 167 -8.88 1.64 1.08
C GLU A 167 -8.83 2.44 -0.23
N MET A 168 -9.87 3.25 -0.51
CA MET A 168 -9.89 4.11 -1.69
C MET A 168 -8.77 5.15 -1.70
N VAL A 169 -8.41 5.74 -0.55
CA VAL A 169 -7.29 6.71 -0.47
C VAL A 169 -5.99 6.11 -1.00
N LYS A 170 -5.70 4.83 -0.68
CA LYS A 170 -4.51 4.14 -1.20
C LYS A 170 -4.54 4.04 -2.73
N TYR A 171 -5.65 3.56 -3.27
CA TYR A 171 -5.80 3.39 -4.72
C TYR A 171 -5.80 4.72 -5.47
N VAL A 172 -6.52 5.73 -4.97
CA VAL A 172 -6.53 7.08 -5.57
C VAL A 172 -5.11 7.64 -5.64
N THR A 173 -4.35 7.54 -4.55
CA THR A 173 -2.98 8.05 -4.51
C THR A 173 -2.09 7.34 -5.54
N ASN A 174 -2.01 6.02 -5.50
CA ASN A 174 -1.09 5.27 -6.35
C ASN A 174 -1.50 5.31 -7.83
N SER A 175 -2.80 5.21 -8.12
CA SER A 175 -3.27 5.27 -9.52
C SER A 175 -3.14 6.66 -10.12
N PHE A 176 -3.37 7.73 -9.34
CA PHE A 176 -3.12 9.08 -9.81
C PHE A 176 -1.65 9.33 -10.13
N LEU A 177 -0.73 8.83 -9.28
CA LEU A 177 0.70 8.92 -9.54
C LEU A 177 1.12 8.11 -10.78
N ALA A 178 0.54 6.94 -11.00
CA ALA A 178 0.77 6.16 -12.22
C ALA A 178 0.29 6.91 -13.48
N VAL A 179 -0.90 7.54 -13.44
CA VAL A 179 -1.40 8.41 -14.53
C VAL A 179 -0.45 9.58 -14.77
N LYS A 180 0.05 10.20 -13.69
CA LYS A 180 1.01 11.31 -13.80
C LYS A 180 2.31 10.87 -14.49
N VAL A 181 2.84 9.69 -14.15
CA VAL A 181 4.02 9.14 -14.84
C VAL A 181 3.74 8.91 -16.33
N SER A 182 2.58 8.33 -16.69
CA SER A 182 2.20 8.17 -18.10
C SER A 182 2.12 9.51 -18.84
N PHE A 183 1.48 10.52 -18.21
CA PHE A 183 1.42 11.86 -18.76
C PHE A 183 2.82 12.48 -18.94
N ALA A 184 3.69 12.36 -17.97
CA ALA A 184 5.07 12.85 -18.03
C ALA A 184 5.83 12.22 -19.21
N ASN A 185 5.71 10.89 -19.40
CA ASN A 185 6.33 10.20 -20.53
C ASN A 185 5.76 10.65 -21.89
N GLU A 186 4.47 10.96 -21.95
CA GLU A 186 3.83 11.48 -23.16
C GLU A 186 4.35 12.87 -23.54
N ILE A 187 4.47 13.77 -22.57
CA ILE A 187 5.04 15.11 -22.78
C ILE A 187 6.52 15.03 -23.13
N TYR A 188 7.29 14.16 -22.43
CA TYR A 188 8.70 13.92 -22.76
C TYR A 188 8.88 13.52 -24.23
N GLU A 189 8.11 12.57 -24.72
CA GLU A 189 8.16 12.12 -26.12
C GLU A 189 7.85 13.27 -27.09
N LEU A 190 6.85 14.12 -26.78
CA LEU A 190 6.54 15.31 -27.60
C LEU A 190 7.70 16.31 -27.59
N CYS A 191 8.30 16.58 -26.45
CA CYS A 191 9.46 17.48 -26.33
C CYS A 191 10.62 17.02 -27.20
N GLN A 192 10.91 15.70 -27.24
CA GLN A 192 11.97 15.16 -28.12
C GLN A 192 11.68 15.42 -29.61
N ASN A 193 10.42 15.39 -30.02
CA ASN A 193 10.04 15.68 -31.42
C ASN A 193 10.02 17.17 -31.74
N LEU A 194 9.91 18.04 -30.75
CA LEU A 194 9.91 19.49 -30.90
C LEU A 194 11.28 20.14 -30.70
N ASP A 195 12.30 19.35 -30.36
CA ASP A 195 13.62 19.81 -29.91
C ASP A 195 13.52 20.79 -28.72
N ALA A 196 12.61 20.47 -27.77
CA ALA A 196 12.34 21.26 -26.58
C ALA A 196 12.95 20.60 -25.34
N ASP A 197 13.40 21.43 -24.39
CA ASP A 197 13.96 20.95 -23.11
C ASP A 197 12.85 20.53 -22.15
N TYR A 198 12.68 19.22 -21.97
CA TYR A 198 11.66 18.66 -21.08
C TYR A 198 11.88 19.05 -19.62
N ASP A 199 13.12 19.04 -19.15
CA ASP A 199 13.45 19.30 -17.75
C ASP A 199 13.17 20.75 -17.40
N GLU A 200 13.55 21.69 -18.29
CA GLU A 200 13.20 23.10 -18.14
C GLU A 200 11.67 23.31 -18.13
N ILE A 201 10.95 22.66 -19.03
CA ILE A 201 9.48 22.75 -19.08
C ILE A 201 8.84 22.27 -17.78
N VAL A 202 9.30 21.14 -17.25
CA VAL A 202 8.78 20.59 -15.98
C VAL A 202 9.12 21.50 -14.81
N GLU A 203 10.36 22.05 -14.73
CA GLU A 203 10.75 22.99 -13.70
C GLU A 203 9.84 24.22 -13.70
N LEU A 204 9.62 24.84 -14.84
CA LEU A 204 8.74 26.00 -14.99
C LEU A 204 7.27 25.67 -14.71
N ALA A 205 6.77 24.56 -15.21
CA ALA A 205 5.38 24.14 -15.00
C ALA A 205 5.09 23.87 -13.53
N THR A 206 6.03 23.24 -12.79
CA THR A 206 5.85 22.89 -11.38
C THR A 206 6.03 24.08 -10.42
N LEU A 207 6.31 25.28 -10.88
CA LEU A 207 6.11 26.52 -10.13
C LEU A 207 4.64 26.68 -9.71
N ASP A 208 3.70 26.10 -10.48
CA ASP A 208 2.34 25.92 -10.02
C ASP A 208 2.28 24.76 -9.02
N LYS A 209 2.18 25.13 -7.73
CA LYS A 209 2.15 24.16 -6.61
C LYS A 209 1.05 23.10 -6.71
N ARG A 210 0.00 23.33 -7.50
CA ARG A 210 -1.08 22.35 -7.73
C ARG A 210 -0.58 21.10 -8.44
N LEU A 211 0.51 21.21 -9.23
CA LEU A 211 1.08 20.08 -9.97
C LEU A 211 1.97 19.19 -9.09
N GLY A 212 2.57 19.74 -8.03
CA GLY A 212 3.55 19.05 -7.18
C GLY A 212 4.79 18.61 -7.96
N HIS A 213 5.91 18.43 -7.26
CA HIS A 213 7.22 18.17 -7.90
C HIS A 213 7.54 16.69 -8.13
N SER A 214 6.80 15.75 -7.53
CA SER A 214 7.10 14.32 -7.65
C SER A 214 6.57 13.69 -8.95
N HIS A 215 7.20 12.60 -9.40
CA HIS A 215 6.73 11.73 -10.51
C HIS A 215 6.73 12.39 -11.90
N TRP A 216 7.61 13.37 -12.10
CA TRP A 216 7.85 13.98 -13.42
C TRP A 216 9.12 13.46 -14.11
N ALA A 217 10.04 12.83 -13.38
CA ALA A 217 11.29 12.36 -13.97
C ALA A 217 11.06 11.33 -15.09
N VAL A 218 11.66 11.59 -16.25
CA VAL A 218 11.68 10.69 -17.41
C VAL A 218 13.11 10.67 -17.99
N PRO A 219 13.82 9.50 -17.96
CA PRO A 219 13.38 8.24 -17.36
C PRO A 219 13.17 8.35 -15.86
N GLY A 220 12.40 7.39 -15.29
CA GLY A 220 12.13 7.31 -13.87
C GLY A 220 13.37 7.01 -13.01
N PRO A 221 13.23 6.96 -11.66
CA PRO A 221 14.36 6.71 -10.74
C PRO A 221 15.06 5.37 -10.94
N ASP A 222 14.40 4.42 -11.59
CA ASP A 222 14.96 3.11 -11.99
C ASP A 222 15.68 3.12 -13.35
N GLY A 223 15.80 4.30 -13.96
CA GLY A 223 16.42 4.50 -15.27
C GLY A 223 15.56 4.06 -16.45
N LYS A 224 14.26 3.76 -16.24
CA LYS A 224 13.34 3.26 -17.25
C LYS A 224 12.19 4.23 -17.52
N PHE A 225 11.55 4.06 -18.67
CA PHE A 225 10.32 4.77 -19.01
C PHE A 225 9.11 4.13 -18.34
N GLY A 226 8.01 4.89 -18.25
CA GLY A 226 6.77 4.44 -17.67
C GLY A 226 6.86 4.13 -16.17
N PHE A 227 5.88 3.37 -15.69
CA PHE A 227 5.84 2.94 -14.30
C PHE A 227 5.92 1.42 -14.17
N GLY A 228 6.71 0.98 -13.19
CA GLY A 228 6.98 -0.41 -12.85
C GLY A 228 6.95 -0.66 -11.35
N GLY A 229 7.78 -1.58 -10.89
CA GLY A 229 7.84 -1.99 -9.49
C GLY A 229 6.64 -2.82 -9.05
N SER A 230 6.50 -3.07 -7.76
CA SER A 230 5.46 -3.95 -7.24
C SER A 230 4.14 -3.25 -6.93
N CYS A 231 4.08 -1.91 -6.96
CA CYS A 231 2.92 -1.15 -6.48
C CYS A 231 2.04 -0.62 -7.61
N PHE A 232 2.57 0.26 -8.47
CA PHE A 232 1.74 0.97 -9.46
C PHE A 232 1.05 0.03 -10.46
N PRO A 233 1.73 -0.96 -11.08
CA PRO A 233 1.08 -1.89 -11.99
C PRO A 233 -0.07 -2.65 -11.34
N LYS A 234 0.15 -3.13 -10.11
CA LYS A 234 -0.84 -3.88 -9.35
C LYS A 234 -2.03 -3.00 -8.95
N ASP A 235 -1.77 -1.81 -8.40
CA ASP A 235 -2.81 -0.96 -7.83
C ASP A 235 -3.70 -0.33 -8.91
N ILE A 236 -3.13 0.13 -10.05
CA ILE A 236 -3.94 0.65 -11.15
C ILE A 236 -4.87 -0.42 -11.75
N ASN A 237 -4.37 -1.66 -11.92
CA ASN A 237 -5.18 -2.76 -12.44
C ASN A 237 -6.27 -3.20 -11.44
N SER A 238 -5.95 -3.27 -10.16
CA SER A 238 -6.95 -3.57 -9.12
C SER A 238 -8.05 -2.50 -9.06
N LEU A 239 -7.68 -1.21 -9.26
CA LEU A 239 -8.68 -0.14 -9.32
C LEU A 239 -9.53 -0.23 -10.59
N ILE A 240 -8.96 -0.48 -11.77
CA ILE A 240 -9.69 -0.74 -13.02
C ILE A 240 -10.68 -1.90 -12.83
N ASN A 241 -10.24 -3.00 -12.22
CA ASN A 241 -11.11 -4.14 -11.90
C ASN A 241 -12.27 -3.74 -10.96
N THR A 242 -11.98 -2.88 -9.97
CA THR A 242 -13.02 -2.34 -9.07
C THR A 242 -14.04 -1.51 -9.84
N PHE A 243 -13.62 -0.63 -10.76
CA PHE A 243 -14.51 0.13 -11.64
C PHE A 243 -15.42 -0.81 -12.44
N SER A 244 -14.85 -1.85 -13.05
CA SER A 244 -15.60 -2.84 -13.83
C SER A 244 -16.64 -3.58 -12.97
N LYS A 245 -16.27 -4.02 -11.76
CA LYS A 245 -17.19 -4.70 -10.82
C LYS A 245 -18.40 -3.82 -10.43
N HIS A 246 -18.24 -2.50 -10.50
CA HIS A 246 -19.29 -1.53 -10.19
C HIS A 246 -19.97 -0.92 -11.42
N ASN A 247 -19.70 -1.46 -12.63
CA ASN A 247 -20.23 -0.96 -13.90
C ASN A 247 -19.93 0.53 -14.14
N VAL A 248 -18.73 0.98 -13.76
CA VAL A 248 -18.21 2.32 -14.04
C VAL A 248 -17.04 2.22 -14.99
N GLU A 249 -17.03 3.04 -16.04
CA GLU A 249 -15.93 3.07 -17.02
C GLU A 249 -14.72 3.81 -16.46
N SER A 250 -13.51 3.33 -16.78
CA SER A 250 -12.22 3.81 -16.23
C SER A 250 -11.28 4.36 -17.31
N PHE A 251 -11.81 5.12 -18.27
CA PHE A 251 -11.09 5.60 -19.48
C PHE A 251 -9.68 6.15 -19.20
N VAL A 252 -9.52 6.99 -18.18
CA VAL A 252 -8.23 7.62 -17.86
C VAL A 252 -7.21 6.58 -17.40
N LEU A 253 -7.62 5.68 -16.49
CA LEU A 253 -6.74 4.63 -15.94
C LEU A 253 -6.37 3.61 -17.02
N GLU A 254 -7.34 3.19 -17.81
CA GLU A 254 -7.12 2.25 -18.94
C GLU A 254 -6.20 2.83 -20.00
N SER A 255 -6.34 4.12 -20.32
CA SER A 255 -5.46 4.80 -21.28
C SER A 255 -4.03 4.87 -20.76
N ALA A 256 -3.83 5.25 -19.50
CA ALA A 256 -2.52 5.28 -18.87
C ALA A 256 -1.89 3.88 -18.80
N TRP A 257 -2.67 2.86 -18.42
CA TRP A 257 -2.21 1.47 -18.41
C TRP A 257 -1.84 0.98 -19.81
N LYS A 258 -2.71 1.22 -20.79
CA LYS A 258 -2.45 0.84 -22.20
C LYS A 258 -1.17 1.48 -22.71
N ARG A 259 -0.96 2.79 -22.48
CA ARG A 259 0.28 3.47 -22.85
C ARG A 259 1.48 2.80 -22.19
N ASN A 260 1.42 2.56 -20.88
CA ASN A 260 2.52 1.94 -20.13
C ASN A 260 2.95 0.61 -20.73
N ILE A 261 2.01 -0.31 -20.98
CA ILE A 261 2.34 -1.67 -21.46
C ILE A 261 2.64 -1.78 -22.95
N SER A 262 2.26 -0.78 -23.77
CA SER A 262 2.45 -0.82 -25.22
C SER A 262 3.58 0.10 -25.70
N ARG A 263 3.96 1.12 -24.94
CA ARG A 263 4.90 2.15 -25.35
C ARG A 263 6.04 2.35 -24.37
N ASP A 264 5.72 2.71 -23.13
CA ASP A 264 6.71 3.19 -22.19
C ASP A 264 7.49 2.05 -21.52
N ARG A 265 6.81 0.90 -21.21
CA ARG A 265 7.42 -0.25 -20.51
C ARG A 265 6.88 -1.59 -21.05
N PRO A 266 7.08 -1.88 -22.35
CA PRO A 266 6.54 -3.09 -22.99
C PRO A 266 7.14 -4.39 -22.45
N GLU A 267 8.30 -4.35 -21.82
CA GLU A 267 8.95 -5.49 -21.17
C GLU A 267 8.18 -6.00 -19.95
N LYS A 268 7.30 -5.18 -19.34
CA LYS A 268 6.44 -5.56 -18.18
C LYS A 268 7.23 -6.24 -17.06
N ASP A 269 8.35 -5.65 -16.69
CA ASP A 269 9.35 -6.25 -15.79
C ASP A 269 8.83 -6.55 -14.38
N TRP A 270 7.71 -5.96 -13.96
CA TRP A 270 7.00 -6.34 -12.72
C TRP A 270 6.54 -7.81 -12.73
N ASN A 271 6.43 -8.46 -13.90
CA ASN A 271 6.11 -9.89 -13.99
C ASN A 271 7.23 -10.78 -13.41
N ASN A 272 8.43 -10.25 -13.26
CA ASN A 272 9.54 -10.93 -12.60
C ASN A 272 9.45 -10.85 -11.06
N LEU A 273 8.56 -10.01 -10.52
CA LEU A 273 8.35 -9.82 -9.08
C LEU A 273 7.24 -10.75 -8.57
N LYS A 274 7.42 -12.06 -8.80
CA LYS A 274 6.49 -13.10 -8.35
C LYS A 274 6.31 -13.08 -6.84
N GLY A 275 5.09 -13.38 -6.36
CA GLY A 275 4.72 -13.32 -4.95
C GLY A 275 4.62 -11.90 -4.37
N ARG A 276 4.93 -10.86 -5.16
CA ARG A 276 4.88 -9.43 -4.74
C ARG A 276 4.01 -8.58 -5.66
N ALA A 277 4.39 -8.43 -6.93
CA ALA A 277 3.62 -7.70 -7.93
C ALA A 277 2.57 -8.60 -8.58
N VAL A 278 2.93 -9.82 -8.92
CA VAL A 278 2.07 -10.82 -9.55
C VAL A 278 2.06 -12.10 -8.71
N SER A 279 0.92 -12.83 -8.72
CA SER A 279 0.79 -14.10 -8.02
C SER A 279 1.67 -15.18 -8.65
N ASP A 280 2.05 -16.20 -7.84
CA ASP A 280 2.83 -17.34 -8.31
C ASP A 280 2.01 -18.34 -9.13
N GLU A 281 0.71 -18.18 -9.18
CA GLU A 281 -0.18 -19.04 -9.96
C GLU A 281 0.17 -18.95 -11.45
N GLN A 282 0.94 -19.91 -11.90
CA GLN A 282 1.11 -20.17 -13.33
C GLN A 282 -0.17 -20.85 -13.85
N SER A 283 -0.75 -20.20 -14.88
CA SER A 283 -1.68 -20.73 -15.90
C SER A 283 -2.62 -21.85 -15.48
#